data_d7ee0e065e47d67899c4bdf27211a49d
#
_entry.id   d7ee0e065e47d67899c4bdf27211a49d
#
_cell.length_a   1.000
_cell.length_b   1.000
_cell.length_c   1.000
_cell.angle_alpha   90.00
_cell.angle_beta   90.00
_cell.angle_gamma   90.00
#
_symmetry.space_group_name_H-M   'P 1'
#
loop_
_entity.id
_entity.type
_entity.pdbx_description
1 polymer ?
#
loop_
_entity_poly.entity_id
_entity_poly.type
_entity_poly.pdbx_seq_one_letter_code
_entity_poly.pdbx_strand_id
1 'polypeptide(L)'
;MNYEAGERIGDYQVVERIGSGGMGAVYKVRNLITDRTDAMKVLLPDLRQAPDLAERFSREIKVHASLVHPNIAALHTAMRVDNQLLMIMEFVEGTSLAHRLRQGPLQCQEAVLYICQVLSALSYAHERGIIHRDIKPANIMVTPKRTVKLMDFGIAATTGGGNLQNRLTAAGTALGSVHYMSPEQVKAGAPDARSDLYSLGITFYEMVTGQCPIRGNSEYEIMAAHLALAPPSPIELNPFLPPTVAAIIQKSIQKRPDDRFQTAAEFRASLESLMGGAVQTTAQPGIQTTMPTELAARPATPASGTSILSPALIEATAKDLAVYIGPMAKIIVNRAAKQAQSPKQLYEAVALEIASVADRTKFLAKRGA
;
A
#
# COMPACT_ATOMS: atom_id res chain seq x y z
N MET A 1 -25.12 2.84 21.43
CA MET A 1 -25.36 4.31 21.45
C MET A 1 -24.56 4.95 20.32
N ASN A 2 -25.10 5.95 19.69
CA ASN A 2 -24.36 6.81 18.77
C ASN A 2 -24.15 8.14 19.52
N TYR A 3 -22.95 8.66 19.49
CA TYR A 3 -22.64 9.99 20.06
C TYR A 3 -22.85 11.06 18.99
N GLU A 4 -23.32 12.23 19.41
CA GLU A 4 -23.55 13.39 18.53
C GLU A 4 -22.42 14.40 18.62
N ALA A 5 -22.27 15.21 17.56
CA ALA A 5 -21.27 16.29 17.57
C ALA A 5 -21.58 17.27 18.70
N GLY A 6 -20.54 17.68 19.44
CA GLY A 6 -20.65 18.50 20.64
C GLY A 6 -20.85 17.73 21.95
N GLU A 7 -21.23 16.46 21.91
CA GLU A 7 -21.40 15.63 23.10
C GLU A 7 -20.09 15.46 23.86
N ARG A 8 -20.18 15.47 25.20
CA ARG A 8 -19.02 15.33 26.08
C ARG A 8 -18.96 13.97 26.71
N ILE A 9 -17.82 13.31 26.60
CA ILE A 9 -17.54 11.99 27.16
C ILE A 9 -16.28 12.08 28.02
N GLY A 10 -16.45 12.22 29.34
CA GLY A 10 -15.33 12.54 30.20
C GLY A 10 -14.66 13.85 29.80
N ASP A 11 -13.36 13.81 29.55
CA ASP A 11 -12.57 14.96 29.11
C ASP A 11 -12.49 15.10 27.59
N TYR A 12 -13.32 14.38 26.84
CA TYR A 12 -13.36 14.44 25.38
C TYR A 12 -14.68 15.00 24.87
N GLN A 13 -14.60 15.84 23.86
CA GLN A 13 -15.76 16.34 23.11
C GLN A 13 -15.78 15.71 21.72
N VAL A 14 -16.90 15.15 21.34
CA VAL A 14 -17.12 14.60 20.00
C VAL A 14 -17.15 15.71 18.98
N VAL A 15 -16.32 15.61 17.94
CA VAL A 15 -16.28 16.55 16.83
C VAL A 15 -17.18 16.04 15.70
N GLU A 16 -16.92 14.83 15.25
CA GLU A 16 -17.67 14.20 14.16
C GLU A 16 -17.48 12.67 14.18
N ARG A 17 -18.40 11.95 13.53
CA ARG A 17 -18.26 10.52 13.27
C ARG A 17 -17.44 10.33 11.99
N ILE A 18 -16.30 9.64 12.08
CA ILE A 18 -15.37 9.43 10.96
C ILE A 18 -15.43 8.01 10.37
N GLY A 19 -16.08 7.08 11.05
CA GLY A 19 -16.20 5.71 10.57
C GLY A 19 -17.25 4.89 11.32
N SER A 20 -17.65 3.79 10.68
CA SER A 20 -18.48 2.75 11.28
C SER A 20 -18.08 1.40 10.69
N GLY A 21 -18.05 0.39 11.52
CA GLY A 21 -17.76 -0.98 11.10
C GLY A 21 -18.41 -1.98 12.05
N GLY A 22 -18.27 -3.26 11.78
CA GLY A 22 -18.89 -4.32 12.61
C GLY A 22 -18.38 -4.38 14.05
N MET A 23 -17.29 -3.67 14.37
CA MET A 23 -16.73 -3.61 15.73
C MET A 23 -17.12 -2.34 16.47
N GLY A 24 -17.84 -1.41 15.83
CA GLY A 24 -18.27 -0.18 16.47
C GLY A 24 -18.16 1.06 15.58
N ALA A 25 -18.38 2.21 16.20
CA ALA A 25 -18.26 3.51 15.59
C ALA A 25 -16.92 4.16 15.95
N VAL A 26 -16.37 4.95 15.03
CA VAL A 26 -15.16 5.74 15.24
C VAL A 26 -15.50 7.21 15.11
N TYR A 27 -15.08 7.99 16.09
CA TYR A 27 -15.32 9.42 16.19
C TYR A 27 -14.01 10.17 16.24
N LYS A 28 -13.96 11.33 15.61
CA LYS A 28 -12.97 12.35 15.87
C LYS A 28 -13.38 13.09 17.13
N VAL A 29 -12.48 13.19 18.10
CA VAL A 29 -12.74 13.83 19.40
C VAL A 29 -11.65 14.84 19.71
N ARG A 30 -11.97 15.85 20.53
CA ARG A 30 -11.02 16.82 21.05
C ARG A 30 -10.90 16.61 22.56
N ASN A 31 -9.70 16.43 23.03
CA ASN A 31 -9.43 16.41 24.48
C ASN A 31 -9.54 17.84 25.04
N LEU A 32 -10.43 18.06 26.01
CA LEU A 32 -10.75 19.39 26.54
C LEU A 32 -9.66 19.96 27.46
N ILE A 33 -8.72 19.11 27.92
CA ILE A 33 -7.62 19.53 28.80
C ILE A 33 -6.39 19.89 27.96
N THR A 34 -6.06 19.08 26.95
CA THR A 34 -4.83 19.20 26.16
C THR A 34 -5.05 19.85 24.80
N ASP A 35 -6.29 20.09 24.41
CA ASP A 35 -6.71 20.53 23.06
C ASP A 35 -6.32 19.56 21.92
N ARG A 36 -5.79 18.37 22.24
CA ARG A 36 -5.38 17.40 21.26
C ARG A 36 -6.60 16.80 20.55
N THR A 37 -6.47 16.63 19.25
CA THR A 37 -7.42 15.84 18.45
C THR A 37 -7.03 14.38 18.48
N ASP A 38 -7.98 13.51 18.84
CA ASP A 38 -7.82 12.07 18.95
C ASP A 38 -8.92 11.34 18.15
N ALA A 39 -8.70 10.05 17.88
CA ALA A 39 -9.72 9.14 17.37
C ALA A 39 -10.27 8.32 18.54
N MET A 40 -11.59 8.34 18.72
CA MET A 40 -12.28 7.53 19.73
C MET A 40 -13.01 6.38 19.04
N LYS A 41 -12.60 5.16 19.33
CA LYS A 41 -13.25 3.93 18.85
C LYS A 41 -14.14 3.37 19.97
N VAL A 42 -15.43 3.26 19.67
CA VAL A 42 -16.42 2.67 20.57
C VAL A 42 -16.52 1.19 20.24
N LEU A 43 -16.17 0.33 21.18
CA LEU A 43 -16.26 -1.11 21.01
C LEU A 43 -17.65 -1.60 21.41
N LEU A 44 -18.35 -2.25 20.49
CA LEU A 44 -19.62 -2.93 20.71
C LEU A 44 -19.37 -4.43 20.95
N PRO A 45 -20.14 -5.14 21.70
CA PRO A 45 -21.45 -4.87 22.28
C PRO A 45 -21.40 -4.39 23.74
N ASP A 46 -22.59 -4.20 24.37
CA ASP A 46 -22.73 -3.98 25.80
C ASP A 46 -21.94 -5.07 26.58
N LEU A 47 -20.94 -4.65 27.34
CA LEU A 47 -20.02 -5.53 28.06
C LEU A 47 -20.74 -6.42 29.09
N ARG A 48 -21.96 -6.06 29.53
CA ARG A 48 -22.78 -6.88 30.43
C ARG A 48 -23.32 -8.13 29.73
N GLN A 49 -23.55 -8.07 28.43
CA GLN A 49 -24.12 -9.18 27.67
C GLN A 49 -23.06 -10.14 27.16
N ALA A 50 -21.77 -9.75 27.18
CA ALA A 50 -20.66 -10.53 26.67
C ALA A 50 -19.38 -10.35 27.50
N PRO A 51 -19.33 -10.85 28.77
CA PRO A 51 -18.18 -10.67 29.66
C PRO A 51 -16.88 -11.25 29.08
N ASP A 52 -16.95 -12.38 28.36
CA ASP A 52 -15.79 -13.00 27.72
C ASP A 52 -15.20 -12.09 26.61
N LEU A 53 -16.05 -11.35 25.88
CA LEU A 53 -15.58 -10.37 24.91
C LEU A 53 -14.91 -9.17 25.58
N ALA A 54 -15.44 -8.73 26.72
CA ALA A 54 -14.85 -7.64 27.49
C ALA A 54 -13.42 -7.96 27.97
N GLU A 55 -13.21 -9.19 28.46
CA GLU A 55 -11.88 -9.63 28.89
C GLU A 55 -10.91 -9.70 27.70
N ARG A 56 -11.36 -10.25 26.56
CA ARG A 56 -10.57 -10.32 25.33
C ARG A 56 -10.18 -8.94 24.83
N PHE A 57 -11.13 -8.00 24.72
CA PHE A 57 -10.84 -6.61 24.34
C PHE A 57 -9.87 -5.93 25.33
N SER A 58 -10.02 -6.18 26.63
CA SER A 58 -9.10 -5.63 27.63
C SER A 58 -7.68 -6.14 27.43
N ARG A 59 -7.51 -7.40 27.03
CA ARG A 59 -6.19 -7.99 26.73
C ARG A 59 -5.58 -7.38 25.48
N GLU A 60 -6.37 -7.21 24.43
CA GLU A 60 -5.92 -6.59 23.16
C GLU A 60 -5.55 -5.13 23.31
N ILE A 61 -6.32 -4.39 24.12
CA ILE A 61 -5.97 -3.01 24.47
C ILE A 61 -4.61 -2.94 25.15
N LYS A 62 -4.33 -3.85 26.11
CA LYS A 62 -3.02 -3.90 26.78
C LYS A 62 -1.89 -4.20 25.80
N VAL A 63 -2.12 -5.11 24.85
CA VAL A 63 -1.16 -5.43 23.77
C VAL A 63 -0.92 -4.20 22.89
N HIS A 64 -1.99 -3.55 22.42
CA HIS A 64 -1.84 -2.35 21.59
C HIS A 64 -1.15 -1.20 22.33
N ALA A 65 -1.48 -1.00 23.62
CA ALA A 65 -0.86 0.02 24.47
C ALA A 65 0.66 -0.17 24.65
N SER A 66 1.17 -1.39 24.47
CA SER A 66 2.62 -1.69 24.53
C SER A 66 3.37 -1.36 23.25
N LEU A 67 2.67 -1.07 22.13
CA LEU A 67 3.26 -0.80 20.85
C LEU A 67 3.55 0.70 20.65
N VAL A 68 4.83 1.07 20.62
CA VAL A 68 5.29 2.45 20.35
C VAL A 68 6.22 2.43 19.15
N HIS A 69 5.70 2.82 18.00
CA HIS A 69 6.47 2.81 16.74
C HIS A 69 5.95 3.91 15.80
N PRO A 70 6.82 4.61 15.04
CA PRO A 70 6.41 5.72 14.17
C PRO A 70 5.38 5.32 13.11
N ASN A 71 5.37 4.07 12.68
CA ASN A 71 4.42 3.55 11.68
C ASN A 71 3.26 2.74 12.28
N ILE A 72 3.01 2.84 13.59
CA ILE A 72 1.83 2.30 14.27
C ILE A 72 1.05 3.46 14.85
N ALA A 73 -0.28 3.47 14.70
CA ALA A 73 -1.12 4.46 15.36
C ALA A 73 -1.12 4.20 16.87
N ALA A 74 -0.73 5.19 17.65
CA ALA A 74 -0.58 5.04 19.10
C ALA A 74 -1.94 4.90 19.80
N LEU A 75 -2.04 4.00 20.75
CA LEU A 75 -3.15 3.98 21.71
C LEU A 75 -2.78 4.92 22.88
N HIS A 76 -3.58 5.98 23.09
CA HIS A 76 -3.32 6.96 24.14
C HIS A 76 -3.90 6.53 25.47
N THR A 77 -5.15 6.07 25.48
CA THR A 77 -5.82 5.54 26.66
C THR A 77 -7.05 4.70 26.29
N ALA A 78 -7.61 4.02 27.27
CA ALA A 78 -8.91 3.36 27.16
C ALA A 78 -9.73 3.67 28.41
N MET A 79 -11.04 3.83 28.25
CA MET A 79 -11.96 4.13 29.34
C MET A 79 -13.24 3.31 29.21
N ARG A 80 -13.92 3.13 30.37
CA ARG A 80 -15.25 2.53 30.40
C ARG A 80 -16.27 3.63 30.69
N VAL A 81 -17.27 3.73 29.83
CA VAL A 81 -18.38 4.67 29.97
C VAL A 81 -19.67 3.89 29.72
N ASP A 82 -20.59 3.91 30.65
CA ASP A 82 -21.92 3.28 30.52
C ASP A 82 -21.91 1.84 29.97
N ASN A 83 -21.00 0.99 30.46
CA ASN A 83 -20.74 -0.38 30.01
C ASN A 83 -20.17 -0.53 28.60
N GLN A 84 -19.76 0.57 27.98
CA GLN A 84 -18.99 0.54 26.72
C GLN A 84 -17.51 0.69 27.03
N LEU A 85 -16.69 0.07 26.19
CA LEU A 85 -15.26 0.24 26.21
C LEU A 85 -14.88 1.17 25.06
N LEU A 86 -14.24 2.26 25.40
CA LEU A 86 -13.78 3.30 24.47
C LEU A 86 -12.26 3.25 24.38
N MET A 87 -11.73 3.26 23.17
CA MET A 87 -10.29 3.39 22.90
C MET A 87 -10.02 4.77 22.34
N ILE A 88 -9.11 5.50 22.96
CA ILE A 88 -8.63 6.80 22.48
C ILE A 88 -7.26 6.60 21.85
N MET A 89 -7.17 6.90 20.58
CA MET A 89 -6.01 6.63 19.76
C MET A 89 -5.54 7.89 19.03
N GLU A 90 -4.32 7.84 18.50
CA GLU A 90 -3.80 8.85 17.60
C GLU A 90 -4.79 9.09 16.45
N PHE A 91 -5.21 10.35 16.29
CA PHE A 91 -5.94 10.76 15.08
C PHE A 91 -4.93 10.98 13.95
N VAL A 92 -4.95 10.11 12.96
CA VAL A 92 -4.03 10.20 11.82
C VAL A 92 -4.64 11.11 10.76
N GLU A 93 -4.08 12.31 10.62
CA GLU A 93 -4.41 13.21 9.52
C GLU A 93 -3.91 12.62 8.20
N GLY A 94 -4.82 12.11 7.39
CA GLY A 94 -4.47 11.43 6.15
C GLY A 94 -5.65 10.71 5.54
N THR A 95 -5.35 9.83 4.61
CA THR A 95 -6.34 9.02 3.93
C THR A 95 -5.94 7.55 3.98
N SER A 96 -6.94 6.63 4.05
CA SER A 96 -6.63 5.22 3.99
C SER A 96 -6.11 4.81 2.62
N LEU A 97 -5.23 3.83 2.59
CA LEU A 97 -4.73 3.27 1.34
C LEU A 97 -5.88 2.73 0.47
N ALA A 98 -6.94 2.17 1.10
CA ALA A 98 -8.16 1.76 0.39
C ALA A 98 -8.85 2.93 -0.34
N HIS A 99 -8.90 4.11 0.27
CA HIS A 99 -9.43 5.30 -0.38
C HIS A 99 -8.52 5.75 -1.54
N ARG A 100 -7.22 5.72 -1.33
CA ARG A 100 -6.24 6.10 -2.37
C ARG A 100 -6.29 5.17 -3.58
N LEU A 101 -6.47 3.87 -3.37
CA LEU A 101 -6.55 2.87 -4.45
C LEU A 101 -7.81 2.98 -5.30
N ARG A 102 -8.90 3.59 -4.80
CA ARG A 102 -10.06 3.93 -5.65
C ARG A 102 -9.74 4.93 -6.76
N GLN A 103 -8.66 5.68 -6.64
CA GLN A 103 -8.17 6.62 -7.66
C GLN A 103 -7.25 5.95 -8.69
N GLY A 104 -6.98 4.66 -8.54
CA GLY A 104 -6.10 3.86 -9.39
C GLY A 104 -4.85 3.35 -8.67
N PRO A 105 -4.03 2.54 -9.37
CA PRO A 105 -2.82 1.97 -8.81
C PRO A 105 -1.79 3.06 -8.44
N LEU A 106 -0.89 2.70 -7.55
CA LEU A 106 0.23 3.55 -7.15
C LEU A 106 1.41 3.37 -8.11
N GLN A 107 2.24 4.40 -8.22
CA GLN A 107 3.57 4.25 -8.80
C GLN A 107 4.40 3.24 -7.99
N CYS A 108 5.18 2.41 -8.67
CA CYS A 108 5.94 1.33 -8.03
C CYS A 108 6.81 1.83 -6.86
N GLN A 109 7.53 2.94 -7.04
CA GLN A 109 8.38 3.53 -6.01
C GLN A 109 7.59 3.98 -4.78
N GLU A 110 6.40 4.56 -4.98
CA GLU A 110 5.51 4.97 -3.90
C GLU A 110 4.97 3.75 -3.14
N ALA A 111 4.55 2.71 -3.86
CA ALA A 111 4.09 1.46 -3.26
C ALA A 111 5.20 0.80 -2.41
N VAL A 112 6.42 0.68 -2.94
CA VAL A 112 7.58 0.14 -2.22
C VAL A 112 7.87 0.95 -0.95
N LEU A 113 7.86 2.29 -1.03
CA LEU A 113 8.06 3.16 0.14
C LEU A 113 7.05 2.86 1.26
N TYR A 114 5.76 2.71 0.91
CA TYR A 114 4.73 2.45 1.91
C TYR A 114 4.83 1.02 2.47
N ILE A 115 5.10 0.03 1.63
CA ILE A 115 5.31 -1.36 2.07
C ILE A 115 6.49 -1.47 3.02
N CYS A 116 7.62 -0.80 2.75
CA CYS A 116 8.77 -0.79 3.66
C CYS A 116 8.43 -0.21 5.04
N GLN A 117 7.59 0.82 5.11
CA GLN A 117 7.14 1.39 6.37
C GLN A 117 6.20 0.44 7.13
N VAL A 118 5.27 -0.24 6.44
CA VAL A 118 4.43 -1.28 7.06
C VAL A 118 5.28 -2.44 7.57
N LEU A 119 6.27 -2.88 6.78
CA LEU A 119 7.20 -3.94 7.20
C LEU A 119 8.03 -3.55 8.42
N SER A 120 8.40 -2.26 8.57
CA SER A 120 9.05 -1.75 9.79
C SER A 120 8.14 -1.91 11.02
N ALA A 121 6.85 -1.54 10.88
CA ALA A 121 5.86 -1.71 11.94
C ALA A 121 5.64 -3.20 12.29
N LEU A 122 5.53 -4.06 11.27
CA LEU A 122 5.34 -5.50 11.47
C LEU A 122 6.56 -6.16 12.11
N SER A 123 7.79 -5.81 11.69
CA SER A 123 9.00 -6.34 12.33
C SER A 123 9.01 -6.04 13.83
N TYR A 124 8.72 -4.78 14.19
CA TYR A 124 8.66 -4.34 15.58
C TYR A 124 7.59 -5.11 16.41
N ALA A 125 6.41 -5.36 15.82
CA ALA A 125 5.33 -6.10 16.49
C ALA A 125 5.65 -7.60 16.59
N HIS A 126 6.15 -8.21 15.51
CA HIS A 126 6.47 -9.65 15.44
C HIS A 126 7.59 -10.04 16.42
N GLU A 127 8.61 -9.19 16.60
CA GLU A 127 9.67 -9.37 17.61
C GLU A 127 9.14 -9.43 19.05
N ARG A 128 7.93 -8.89 19.27
CA ARG A 128 7.22 -8.92 20.54
C ARG A 128 6.14 -10.00 20.63
N GLY A 129 6.11 -10.91 19.63
CA GLY A 129 5.12 -11.98 19.54
C GLY A 129 3.71 -11.50 19.18
N ILE A 130 3.58 -10.28 18.67
CA ILE A 130 2.28 -9.67 18.31
C ILE A 130 2.07 -9.78 16.80
N ILE A 131 0.97 -10.43 16.41
CA ILE A 131 0.55 -10.62 15.02
C ILE A 131 -0.66 -9.73 14.76
N HIS A 132 -0.65 -9.01 13.65
CA HIS A 132 -1.72 -8.03 13.32
C HIS A 132 -3.03 -8.71 12.90
N ARG A 133 -2.96 -9.75 12.06
CA ARG A 133 -4.06 -10.63 11.60
C ARG A 133 -5.13 -9.98 10.70
N ASP A 134 -5.08 -8.69 10.45
CA ASP A 134 -6.04 -7.97 9.58
C ASP A 134 -5.33 -6.89 8.73
N ILE A 135 -4.21 -7.26 8.09
CA ILE A 135 -3.50 -6.38 7.16
C ILE A 135 -4.32 -6.24 5.87
N LYS A 136 -4.70 -5.00 5.57
CA LYS A 136 -5.46 -4.64 4.37
C LYS A 136 -5.34 -3.13 4.10
N PRO A 137 -5.62 -2.64 2.88
CA PRO A 137 -5.54 -1.21 2.56
C PRO A 137 -6.36 -0.29 3.45
N ALA A 138 -7.49 -0.77 3.99
CA ALA A 138 -8.34 0.02 4.89
C ALA A 138 -7.67 0.33 6.25
N ASN A 139 -6.77 -0.56 6.71
CA ASN A 139 -6.06 -0.43 7.97
C ASN A 139 -4.67 0.24 7.83
N ILE A 140 -4.36 0.78 6.66
CA ILE A 140 -3.12 1.49 6.37
C ILE A 140 -3.48 2.95 6.05
N MET A 141 -3.14 3.87 6.94
CA MET A 141 -3.33 5.31 6.72
C MET A 141 -2.06 5.91 6.15
N VAL A 142 -2.22 6.83 5.20
CA VAL A 142 -1.12 7.57 4.58
C VAL A 142 -1.32 9.06 4.86
N THR A 143 -0.35 9.69 5.52
CA THR A 143 -0.36 11.12 5.81
C THR A 143 0.08 11.93 4.58
N PRO A 144 -0.19 13.26 4.54
CA PRO A 144 0.31 14.15 3.50
C PRO A 144 1.85 14.15 3.38
N LYS A 145 2.56 13.83 4.47
CA LYS A 145 4.02 13.68 4.50
C LYS A 145 4.51 12.31 4.00
N ARG A 146 3.62 11.48 3.43
CA ARG A 146 3.91 10.13 2.96
C ARG A 146 4.37 9.17 4.08
N THR A 147 4.02 9.49 5.32
CA THR A 147 4.23 8.57 6.46
C THR A 147 3.06 7.62 6.54
N VAL A 148 3.35 6.34 6.68
CA VAL A 148 2.36 5.30 6.88
C VAL A 148 2.10 5.10 8.38
N LYS A 149 0.84 4.93 8.75
CA LYS A 149 0.39 4.51 10.07
C LYS A 149 -0.48 3.26 9.93
N LEU A 150 -0.04 2.17 10.53
CA LEU A 150 -0.80 0.92 10.62
C LEU A 150 -1.79 1.01 11.76
N MET A 151 -3.07 0.74 11.46
CA MET A 151 -4.20 0.87 12.37
C MET A 151 -4.64 -0.52 12.86
N ASP A 152 -5.43 -0.55 13.93
CA ASP A 152 -6.25 -1.70 14.36
C ASP A 152 -5.49 -3.03 14.57
N PHE A 153 -4.42 -3.03 15.38
CA PHE A 153 -3.75 -4.27 15.80
C PHE A 153 -4.69 -5.21 16.53
N GLY A 154 -4.88 -6.40 15.98
CA GLY A 154 -5.39 -7.59 16.69
C GLY A 154 -6.85 -7.60 17.17
N ILE A 155 -7.55 -6.44 17.20
CA ILE A 155 -8.91 -6.32 17.79
C ILE A 155 -9.94 -7.24 17.09
N ALA A 156 -9.69 -7.58 15.83
CA ALA A 156 -10.60 -8.40 15.02
C ALA A 156 -10.46 -9.92 15.25
N ALA A 157 -9.31 -10.37 15.70
CA ALA A 157 -8.99 -11.80 15.67
C ALA A 157 -9.59 -12.60 16.81
N THR A 158 -10.01 -11.94 17.88
CA THR A 158 -10.54 -12.57 19.10
C THR A 158 -12.06 -12.57 19.21
N THR A 159 -12.78 -11.90 18.30
CA THR A 159 -14.26 -11.92 18.28
C THR A 159 -14.84 -13.27 17.86
N GLY A 160 -14.04 -14.17 17.31
CA GLY A 160 -14.43 -15.54 16.95
C GLY A 160 -13.66 -16.58 17.71
N GLY A 161 -14.11 -16.96 18.89
CA GLY A 161 -13.63 -18.19 19.54
C GLY A 161 -13.90 -19.38 18.65
N GLY A 162 -12.86 -19.91 17.99
CA GLY A 162 -12.83 -21.25 17.40
C GLY A 162 -13.67 -21.56 16.16
N ASN A 163 -14.65 -20.73 15.75
CA ASN A 163 -15.49 -21.04 14.60
C ASN A 163 -15.42 -19.92 13.55
N LEU A 164 -15.00 -20.27 12.34
CA LEU A 164 -14.98 -19.41 11.15
C LEU A 164 -16.39 -18.80 10.90
N GLN A 165 -17.44 -19.57 11.18
CA GLN A 165 -18.83 -19.14 11.05
C GLN A 165 -19.18 -17.95 11.96
N ASN A 166 -18.64 -17.87 13.19
CA ASN A 166 -18.88 -16.74 14.09
C ASN A 166 -18.14 -15.46 13.66
N ARG A 167 -17.06 -15.59 12.85
CA ARG A 167 -16.34 -14.45 12.24
C ARG A 167 -17.09 -13.91 11.01
N LEU A 168 -17.79 -14.77 10.28
CA LEU A 168 -18.56 -14.42 9.08
C LEU A 168 -19.94 -13.84 9.43
N THR A 169 -20.54 -14.29 10.55
CA THR A 169 -21.89 -13.86 10.96
C THR A 169 -21.91 -12.57 11.79
N ALA A 170 -20.77 -12.05 12.25
CA ALA A 170 -20.69 -10.72 12.85
C ALA A 170 -20.98 -9.68 11.72
N ALA A 171 -22.25 -9.33 11.61
CA ALA A 171 -22.87 -8.61 10.53
C ALA A 171 -22.04 -7.45 9.96
N GLY A 172 -21.73 -7.50 8.68
CA GLY A 172 -21.29 -6.35 7.88
C GLY A 172 -19.79 -6.08 7.84
N THR A 173 -18.94 -6.79 8.61
CA THR A 173 -17.48 -6.51 8.67
C THR A 173 -16.65 -7.45 7.80
N ALA A 174 -17.20 -8.58 7.41
CA ALA A 174 -16.46 -9.67 6.77
C ALA A 174 -16.15 -9.40 5.29
N LEU A 175 -17.04 -8.74 4.55
CA LEU A 175 -17.01 -8.69 3.09
C LEU A 175 -15.70 -8.13 2.50
N GLY A 176 -15.05 -7.19 3.17
CA GLY A 176 -13.78 -6.60 2.71
C GLY A 176 -12.53 -7.35 3.20
N SER A 177 -12.58 -8.00 4.37
CA SER A 177 -11.41 -8.61 4.99
C SER A 177 -11.05 -9.97 4.38
N VAL A 178 -12.02 -10.71 3.84
CA VAL A 178 -11.78 -12.04 3.26
C VAL A 178 -10.80 -12.01 2.08
N HIS A 179 -10.73 -10.89 1.35
CA HIS A 179 -9.81 -10.73 0.20
C HIS A 179 -8.33 -10.74 0.57
N TYR A 180 -7.99 -10.50 1.85
CA TYR A 180 -6.62 -10.38 2.34
C TYR A 180 -6.25 -11.50 3.32
N MET A 181 -7.17 -12.42 3.61
CA MET A 181 -6.91 -13.54 4.52
C MET A 181 -5.81 -14.45 4.01
N SER A 182 -4.95 -14.91 4.90
CA SER A 182 -3.98 -15.94 4.54
C SER A 182 -4.64 -17.33 4.45
N PRO A 183 -4.05 -18.28 3.68
CA PRO A 183 -4.56 -19.65 3.57
C PRO A 183 -4.75 -20.34 4.92
N GLU A 184 -3.85 -20.11 5.88
CA GLU A 184 -3.93 -20.67 7.22
C GLU A 184 -5.06 -20.06 8.04
N GLN A 185 -5.35 -18.76 7.87
CA GLN A 185 -6.52 -18.12 8.49
C GLN A 185 -7.83 -18.67 7.93
N VAL A 186 -7.89 -18.93 6.63
CA VAL A 186 -9.06 -19.56 5.98
C VAL A 186 -9.28 -20.98 6.50
N LYS A 187 -8.21 -21.74 6.76
CA LYS A 187 -8.26 -23.09 7.34
C LYS A 187 -8.57 -23.11 8.85
N ALA A 188 -8.79 -21.96 9.47
CA ALA A 188 -8.91 -21.82 10.92
C ALA A 188 -7.69 -22.37 11.69
N GLY A 189 -6.52 -22.39 11.04
CA GLY A 189 -5.25 -22.74 11.67
C GLY A 189 -4.73 -21.61 12.56
N ALA A 190 -3.62 -21.85 13.24
CA ALA A 190 -2.95 -20.82 14.04
C ALA A 190 -2.17 -19.88 13.11
N PRO A 191 -2.57 -18.61 12.94
CA PRO A 191 -1.80 -17.64 12.15
C PRO A 191 -0.51 -17.26 12.91
N ASP A 192 0.57 -17.14 12.16
CA ASP A 192 1.85 -16.61 12.64
C ASP A 192 2.24 -15.31 11.92
N ALA A 193 3.44 -14.80 12.15
CA ALA A 193 3.96 -13.58 11.51
C ALA A 193 3.87 -13.63 9.96
N ARG A 194 4.04 -14.81 9.36
CA ARG A 194 3.99 -15.02 7.91
C ARG A 194 2.58 -14.87 7.33
N SER A 195 1.54 -14.94 8.17
CA SER A 195 0.17 -14.62 7.78
C SER A 195 0.02 -13.13 7.45
N ASP A 196 0.62 -12.24 8.26
CA ASP A 196 0.64 -10.80 7.99
C ASP A 196 1.43 -10.49 6.72
N LEU A 197 2.54 -11.21 6.46
CA LEU A 197 3.35 -11.02 5.26
C LEU A 197 2.60 -11.43 3.99
N TYR A 198 1.76 -12.47 4.06
CA TYR A 198 0.87 -12.85 2.96
C TYR A 198 -0.17 -11.75 2.69
N SER A 199 -0.87 -11.29 3.72
CA SER A 199 -1.88 -10.24 3.61
C SER A 199 -1.28 -8.93 3.08
N LEU A 200 -0.06 -8.60 3.49
CA LEU A 200 0.70 -7.48 2.97
C LEU A 200 1.09 -7.68 1.50
N GLY A 201 1.45 -8.90 1.10
CA GLY A 201 1.71 -9.26 -0.29
C GLY A 201 0.50 -9.07 -1.19
N ILE A 202 -0.70 -9.49 -0.75
CA ILE A 202 -1.97 -9.24 -1.44
C ILE A 202 -2.23 -7.72 -1.55
N THR A 203 -2.01 -6.98 -0.47
CA THR A 203 -2.12 -5.51 -0.45
C THR A 203 -1.14 -4.88 -1.44
N PHE A 204 0.11 -5.32 -1.46
CA PHE A 204 1.14 -4.81 -2.38
C PHE A 204 0.80 -5.10 -3.85
N TYR A 205 0.30 -6.30 -4.15
CA TYR A 205 -0.20 -6.64 -5.48
C TYR A 205 -1.27 -5.63 -5.91
N GLU A 206 -2.28 -5.38 -5.07
CA GLU A 206 -3.34 -4.43 -5.37
C GLU A 206 -2.82 -3.00 -5.54
N MET A 207 -1.85 -2.59 -4.74
CA MET A 207 -1.24 -1.25 -4.86
C MET A 207 -0.63 -0.99 -6.23
N VAL A 208 0.04 -1.99 -6.82
CA VAL A 208 0.76 -1.81 -8.09
C VAL A 208 -0.07 -2.16 -9.32
N THR A 209 -1.17 -2.91 -9.16
CA THR A 209 -2.03 -3.32 -10.28
C THR A 209 -3.39 -2.62 -10.29
N GLY A 210 -3.81 -2.03 -9.16
CA GLY A 210 -5.16 -1.49 -8.94
C GLY A 210 -6.22 -2.59 -8.74
N GLN A 211 -5.82 -3.86 -8.60
CA GLN A 211 -6.75 -4.99 -8.54
C GLN A 211 -6.30 -6.01 -7.50
N CYS A 212 -7.23 -6.41 -6.61
CA CYS A 212 -6.97 -7.53 -5.72
C CYS A 212 -6.80 -8.82 -6.55
N PRO A 213 -5.72 -9.62 -6.32
CA PRO A 213 -5.47 -10.83 -7.09
C PRO A 213 -6.42 -11.98 -6.78
N ILE A 214 -7.07 -11.95 -5.62
CA ILE A 214 -8.01 -12.98 -5.16
C ILE A 214 -9.42 -12.42 -5.24
N ARG A 215 -10.26 -13.02 -6.07
CA ARG A 215 -11.63 -12.58 -6.36
C ARG A 215 -12.57 -13.78 -6.38
N GLY A 216 -13.84 -13.51 -6.16
CA GLY A 216 -14.95 -14.46 -6.26
C GLY A 216 -16.27 -13.74 -6.12
N ASN A 217 -17.35 -14.40 -6.50
CA ASN A 217 -18.73 -13.87 -6.41
C ASN A 217 -19.33 -14.07 -5.01
N SER A 218 -18.65 -14.84 -4.16
CA SER A 218 -19.04 -15.10 -2.77
C SER A 218 -17.81 -15.18 -1.87
N GLU A 219 -17.99 -14.98 -0.57
CA GLU A 219 -16.94 -15.15 0.42
C GLU A 219 -16.33 -16.56 0.38
N TYR A 220 -17.17 -17.57 0.15
CA TYR A 220 -16.72 -18.96 0.00
C TYR A 220 -15.77 -19.12 -1.19
N GLU A 221 -16.11 -18.56 -2.36
CA GLU A 221 -15.25 -18.59 -3.53
C GLU A 221 -13.92 -17.87 -3.30
N ILE A 222 -13.94 -16.71 -2.62
CA ILE A 222 -12.73 -15.96 -2.26
C ILE A 222 -11.85 -16.78 -1.32
N MET A 223 -12.45 -17.40 -0.29
CA MET A 223 -11.71 -18.28 0.63
C MET A 223 -11.13 -19.50 -0.10
N ALA A 224 -11.90 -20.16 -0.96
CA ALA A 224 -11.41 -21.28 -1.77
C ALA A 224 -10.26 -20.85 -2.70
N ALA A 225 -10.34 -19.65 -3.28
CA ALA A 225 -9.28 -19.09 -4.13
C ALA A 225 -7.99 -18.82 -3.33
N HIS A 226 -8.07 -18.37 -2.08
CA HIS A 226 -6.89 -18.27 -1.22
C HIS A 226 -6.18 -19.60 -1.02
N LEU A 227 -6.91 -20.70 -1.00
CA LEU A 227 -6.35 -22.04 -0.79
C LEU A 227 -5.72 -22.64 -2.05
N ALA A 228 -6.34 -22.42 -3.22
CA ALA A 228 -6.04 -23.17 -4.43
C ALA A 228 -5.58 -22.32 -5.62
N LEU A 229 -6.07 -21.10 -5.76
CA LEU A 229 -5.79 -20.29 -6.95
C LEU A 229 -4.38 -19.69 -6.90
N ALA A 230 -3.58 -19.93 -7.94
CA ALA A 230 -2.35 -19.17 -8.17
C ALA A 230 -2.73 -17.82 -8.81
N PRO A 231 -2.46 -16.68 -8.15
CA PRO A 231 -2.74 -15.38 -8.76
C PRO A 231 -1.91 -15.17 -10.03
N PRO A 232 -2.43 -14.43 -11.03
CA PRO A 232 -1.66 -14.06 -12.19
C PRO A 232 -0.43 -13.22 -11.79
N SER A 233 0.57 -13.19 -12.65
CA SER A 233 1.74 -12.34 -12.39
C SER A 233 1.32 -10.86 -12.38
N PRO A 234 1.79 -10.04 -11.41
CA PRO A 234 1.50 -8.60 -11.41
C PRO A 234 1.89 -7.90 -12.72
N ILE A 235 2.89 -8.42 -13.45
CA ILE A 235 3.34 -7.89 -14.75
C ILE A 235 2.27 -8.04 -15.83
N GLU A 236 1.43 -9.05 -15.75
CA GLU A 236 0.33 -9.24 -16.70
C GLU A 236 -0.69 -8.10 -16.66
N LEU A 237 -0.89 -7.51 -15.48
CA LEU A 237 -1.79 -6.36 -15.28
C LEU A 237 -1.05 -5.02 -15.33
N ASN A 238 0.23 -4.99 -14.98
CA ASN A 238 1.08 -3.80 -15.05
C ASN A 238 2.43 -4.15 -15.70
N PRO A 239 2.51 -4.09 -17.04
CA PRO A 239 3.75 -4.41 -17.80
C PRO A 239 4.94 -3.49 -17.48
N PHE A 240 4.71 -2.35 -16.82
CA PHE A 240 5.78 -1.42 -16.42
C PHE A 240 6.37 -1.75 -15.04
N LEU A 241 5.83 -2.77 -14.37
CA LEU A 241 6.35 -3.20 -13.08
C LEU A 241 7.70 -3.90 -13.26
N PRO A 242 8.75 -3.53 -12.50
CA PRO A 242 10.02 -4.23 -12.54
C PRO A 242 9.83 -5.73 -12.22
N PRO A 243 10.43 -6.64 -13.01
CA PRO A 243 10.32 -8.10 -12.80
C PRO A 243 10.72 -8.54 -11.39
N THR A 244 11.72 -7.86 -10.81
CA THR A 244 12.18 -8.10 -9.44
C THR A 244 11.11 -7.79 -8.41
N VAL A 245 10.35 -6.69 -8.57
CA VAL A 245 9.22 -6.35 -7.69
C VAL A 245 8.10 -7.37 -7.82
N ALA A 246 7.79 -7.79 -9.05
CA ALA A 246 6.79 -8.83 -9.29
C ALA A 246 7.18 -10.17 -8.62
N ALA A 247 8.45 -10.57 -8.70
CA ALA A 247 8.95 -11.77 -8.04
C ALA A 247 8.83 -11.69 -6.51
N ILE A 248 9.13 -10.53 -5.91
CA ILE A 248 8.96 -10.29 -4.48
C ILE A 248 7.48 -10.42 -4.07
N ILE A 249 6.56 -9.81 -4.83
CA ILE A 249 5.13 -9.94 -4.59
C ILE A 249 4.71 -11.41 -4.67
N GLN A 250 5.11 -12.13 -5.73
CA GLN A 250 4.77 -13.55 -5.91
C GLN A 250 5.31 -14.44 -4.79
N LYS A 251 6.55 -14.17 -4.29
CA LYS A 251 7.10 -14.87 -3.13
C LYS A 251 6.25 -14.63 -1.88
N SER A 252 5.83 -13.39 -1.62
CA SER A 252 5.06 -13.06 -0.42
C SER A 252 3.68 -13.71 -0.37
N ILE A 253 3.05 -13.97 -1.53
CA ILE A 253 1.70 -14.57 -1.63
C ILE A 253 1.70 -16.07 -1.90
N GLN A 254 2.81 -16.77 -1.65
CA GLN A 254 2.87 -18.23 -1.75
C GLN A 254 1.89 -18.89 -0.77
N LYS A 255 1.32 -20.03 -1.16
CA LYS A 255 0.26 -20.70 -0.37
C LYS A 255 0.81 -21.30 0.91
N ARG A 256 1.98 -21.94 0.84
CA ARG A 256 2.65 -22.50 2.02
C ARG A 256 3.44 -21.39 2.73
N PRO A 257 3.29 -21.24 4.05
CA PRO A 257 4.06 -20.25 4.81
C PRO A 257 5.58 -20.40 4.64
N ASP A 258 6.08 -21.63 4.50
CA ASP A 258 7.52 -21.91 4.36
C ASP A 258 8.11 -21.40 3.03
N ASP A 259 7.27 -21.21 2.01
CA ASP A 259 7.69 -20.72 0.69
C ASP A 259 7.67 -19.18 0.61
N ARG A 260 7.23 -18.50 1.68
CA ARG A 260 7.17 -17.02 1.80
C ARG A 260 8.45 -16.45 2.38
N PHE A 261 8.48 -15.13 2.55
CA PHE A 261 9.43 -14.49 3.45
C PHE A 261 9.18 -14.97 4.88
N GLN A 262 10.24 -15.28 5.60
CA GLN A 262 10.11 -15.81 6.96
C GLN A 262 9.98 -14.70 8.01
N THR A 263 10.49 -13.50 7.71
CA THR A 263 10.37 -12.33 8.59
C THR A 263 10.02 -11.06 7.80
N ALA A 264 9.44 -10.08 8.49
CA ALA A 264 9.20 -8.76 7.92
C ALA A 264 10.51 -8.05 7.54
N ALA A 265 11.58 -8.29 8.29
CA ALA A 265 12.91 -7.76 8.01
C ALA A 265 13.49 -8.34 6.70
N GLU A 266 13.36 -9.65 6.45
CA GLU A 266 13.76 -10.29 5.19
C GLU A 266 13.02 -9.69 3.99
N PHE A 267 11.70 -9.55 4.10
CA PHE A 267 10.88 -8.98 3.05
C PHE A 267 11.30 -7.52 2.76
N ARG A 268 11.47 -6.72 3.81
CA ARG A 268 11.91 -5.33 3.71
C ARG A 268 13.28 -5.20 3.04
N ALA A 269 14.27 -6.00 3.47
CA ALA A 269 15.62 -5.99 2.89
C ALA A 269 15.61 -6.31 1.38
N SER A 270 14.72 -7.24 0.94
CA SER A 270 14.56 -7.56 -0.48
C SER A 270 14.05 -6.37 -1.30
N LEU A 271 13.19 -5.50 -0.74
CA LEU A 271 12.72 -4.28 -1.39
C LEU A 271 13.78 -3.17 -1.36
N GLU A 272 14.48 -2.98 -0.23
CA GLU A 272 15.50 -1.95 -0.07
C GLU A 272 16.70 -2.19 -0.98
N SER A 273 17.06 -3.46 -1.25
CA SER A 273 18.12 -3.80 -2.21
C SER A 273 17.83 -3.31 -3.62
N LEU A 274 16.56 -3.22 -4.02
CA LEU A 274 16.16 -2.67 -5.31
C LEU A 274 16.29 -1.14 -5.36
N MET A 275 16.12 -0.47 -4.23
CA MET A 275 16.26 0.99 -4.14
C MET A 275 17.74 1.41 -4.06
N GLY A 276 18.60 0.59 -3.43
CA GLY A 276 20.05 0.82 -3.31
C GLY A 276 20.85 0.45 -4.57
N GLY A 277 20.34 -0.46 -5.39
CA GLY A 277 21.00 -0.90 -6.63
C GLY A 277 21.03 0.14 -7.76
N ALA A 278 20.29 1.25 -7.63
CA ALA A 278 20.34 2.37 -8.58
C ALA A 278 21.58 3.28 -8.41
N VAL A 279 22.43 3.04 -7.40
CA VAL A 279 23.59 3.88 -7.08
C VAL A 279 24.93 3.15 -7.29
N GLN A 280 24.91 1.83 -7.57
CA GLN A 280 26.17 1.07 -7.75
C GLN A 280 26.27 0.43 -9.13
N THR A 281 26.45 1.25 -10.17
CA THR A 281 27.05 0.77 -11.40
C THR A 281 28.01 1.84 -11.93
N THR A 282 29.18 1.98 -11.30
CA THR A 282 30.47 2.30 -11.91
C THR A 282 31.55 2.26 -10.83
N ALA A 283 32.08 1.06 -10.57
CA ALA A 283 33.42 0.93 -10.03
C ALA A 283 34.15 -0.08 -10.90
N GLN A 284 34.87 0.40 -11.91
CA GLN A 284 35.92 -0.35 -12.54
C GLN A 284 37.20 -0.22 -11.69
N PRO A 285 38.03 -1.28 -11.63
CA PRO A 285 39.23 -1.29 -10.79
C PRO A 285 40.37 -0.46 -11.39
N GLY A 286 41.11 0.14 -10.51
CA GLY A 286 42.12 1.13 -10.61
C GLY A 286 43.21 0.98 -11.65
N ILE A 287 43.65 2.13 -12.13
CA ILE A 287 45.03 2.37 -12.53
C ILE A 287 45.49 3.61 -11.76
N GLN A 288 46.53 3.41 -10.93
CA GLN A 288 47.27 4.49 -10.31
C GLN A 288 48.09 5.21 -11.37
N THR A 289 48.00 6.52 -11.41
CA THR A 289 49.16 7.33 -11.85
C THR A 289 49.06 8.75 -11.29
N THR A 290 50.12 9.15 -10.72
CA THR A 290 50.64 10.35 -10.06
C THR A 290 50.11 11.70 -10.58
N MET A 291 49.93 12.62 -9.62
CA MET A 291 49.78 14.07 -9.78
C MET A 291 50.93 14.76 -10.52
N PRO A 292 50.73 15.95 -11.11
CA PRO A 292 50.91 17.17 -10.34
C PRO A 292 49.81 18.26 -10.52
N THR A 293 49.80 19.12 -9.54
CA THR A 293 49.07 20.34 -9.31
C THR A 293 49.31 21.39 -10.40
N GLU A 294 48.23 22.05 -10.89
CA GLU A 294 48.29 23.49 -11.19
C GLU A 294 46.89 24.12 -11.23
N LEU A 295 46.80 25.32 -10.67
CA LEU A 295 45.72 26.24 -10.54
C LEU A 295 45.29 26.81 -11.89
N ALA A 296 43.95 26.96 -12.17
CA ALA A 296 43.39 28.25 -12.64
C ALA A 296 41.89 28.17 -12.98
N ALA A 297 41.12 29.12 -12.46
CA ALA A 297 39.97 29.85 -13.02
C ALA A 297 38.71 29.13 -13.50
N ARG A 298 37.57 29.43 -12.82
CA ARG A 298 36.21 29.46 -13.34
C ARG A 298 36.09 30.44 -14.52
N PRO A 299 35.19 30.23 -15.50
CA PRO A 299 33.78 30.59 -15.28
C PRO A 299 32.69 29.76 -16.02
N ALA A 300 31.47 29.96 -15.57
CA ALA A 300 30.18 30.04 -16.26
C ALA A 300 29.48 28.80 -16.82
N THR A 301 28.34 28.48 -16.16
CA THR A 301 27.01 28.01 -16.63
C THR A 301 26.91 27.11 -17.86
N PRO A 302 26.25 25.95 -17.74
CA PRO A 302 25.84 25.18 -18.88
C PRO A 302 24.51 25.69 -19.43
N ALA A 303 24.53 25.90 -20.71
CA ALA A 303 23.39 26.15 -21.56
C ALA A 303 22.36 25.02 -21.50
N SER A 304 21.11 25.38 -21.43
CA SER A 304 19.93 24.56 -21.68
C SER A 304 20.09 23.75 -22.96
N GLY A 305 20.03 22.43 -22.87
CA GLY A 305 19.97 21.55 -24.04
C GLY A 305 18.76 21.90 -24.91
N THR A 306 19.03 22.53 -26.01
CA THR A 306 18.05 22.80 -27.07
C THR A 306 17.63 21.46 -27.68
N SER A 307 16.36 21.08 -27.51
CA SER A 307 15.75 19.95 -28.20
C SER A 307 15.95 20.17 -29.72
N ILE A 308 16.61 19.23 -30.38
CA ILE A 308 16.90 19.23 -31.86
C ILE A 308 15.58 19.12 -32.64
N LEU A 309 14.48 18.77 -32.00
CA LEU A 309 13.17 18.56 -32.63
C LEU A 309 12.30 19.81 -32.48
N SER A 310 11.75 20.30 -33.58
CA SER A 310 10.87 21.48 -33.54
C SER A 310 9.54 21.17 -32.81
N PRO A 311 8.97 22.13 -32.07
CA PRO A 311 7.66 21.96 -31.43
C PRO A 311 6.55 21.58 -32.41
N ALA A 312 6.59 22.10 -33.63
CA ALA A 312 5.63 21.79 -34.68
C ALA A 312 5.70 20.31 -35.13
N LEU A 313 6.90 19.72 -35.16
CA LEU A 313 7.11 18.32 -35.49
C LEU A 313 6.54 17.42 -34.35
N ILE A 314 6.76 17.78 -33.11
CA ILE A 314 6.26 17.05 -31.93
C ILE A 314 4.72 17.06 -31.96
N GLU A 315 4.10 18.21 -32.21
CA GLU A 315 2.65 18.32 -32.25
C GLU A 315 2.02 17.57 -33.45
N ALA A 316 2.63 17.65 -34.64
CA ALA A 316 2.20 16.89 -35.80
C ALA A 316 2.31 15.38 -35.57
N THR A 317 3.40 14.92 -34.92
CA THR A 317 3.59 13.50 -34.59
C THR A 317 2.55 13.03 -33.59
N ALA A 318 2.23 13.85 -32.59
CA ALA A 318 1.21 13.54 -31.59
C ALA A 318 -0.18 13.42 -32.22
N LYS A 319 -0.52 14.29 -33.17
CA LYS A 319 -1.80 14.25 -33.88
C LYS A 319 -1.94 13.01 -34.74
N ASP A 320 -0.90 12.61 -35.45
CA ASP A 320 -0.92 11.40 -36.30
C ASP A 320 -0.95 10.14 -35.46
N LEU A 321 -0.20 10.08 -34.35
CA LEU A 321 -0.19 8.95 -33.45
C LEU A 321 -1.55 8.79 -32.71
N ALA A 322 -2.24 9.90 -32.46
CA ALA A 322 -3.56 9.89 -31.79
C ALA A 322 -4.64 9.11 -32.54
N VAL A 323 -4.49 8.94 -33.84
CA VAL A 323 -5.40 8.13 -34.68
C VAL A 323 -5.33 6.64 -34.28
N TYR A 324 -4.17 6.19 -33.74
CA TYR A 324 -3.92 4.78 -33.43
C TYR A 324 -4.04 4.47 -31.94
N ILE A 325 -3.66 5.43 -31.06
CA ILE A 325 -3.59 5.20 -29.61
C ILE A 325 -4.38 6.23 -28.78
N GLY A 326 -5.16 7.10 -29.45
CA GLY A 326 -6.05 8.04 -28.78
C GLY A 326 -5.33 9.17 -28.01
N PRO A 327 -5.94 9.72 -26.94
CA PRO A 327 -5.44 10.92 -26.23
C PRO A 327 -4.05 10.78 -25.62
N MET A 328 -3.57 9.55 -25.41
CA MET A 328 -2.25 9.28 -24.84
C MET A 328 -1.09 9.64 -25.77
N ALA A 329 -1.35 9.81 -27.06
CA ALA A 329 -0.34 10.11 -28.08
C ALA A 329 0.52 11.33 -27.72
N LYS A 330 -0.10 12.40 -27.21
CA LYS A 330 0.62 13.64 -26.86
C LYS A 330 1.64 13.42 -25.73
N ILE A 331 1.30 12.61 -24.75
CA ILE A 331 2.19 12.28 -23.61
C ILE A 331 3.36 11.43 -24.07
N ILE A 332 3.08 10.43 -24.91
CA ILE A 332 4.08 9.50 -25.45
C ILE A 332 5.08 10.23 -26.36
N VAL A 333 4.59 11.05 -27.28
CA VAL A 333 5.45 11.82 -28.17
C VAL A 333 6.32 12.82 -27.41
N ASN A 334 5.77 13.54 -26.43
CA ASN A 334 6.55 14.47 -25.60
C ASN A 334 7.64 13.75 -24.78
N ARG A 335 7.39 12.52 -24.33
CA ARG A 335 8.39 11.70 -23.64
C ARG A 335 9.49 11.24 -24.58
N ALA A 336 9.11 10.70 -25.74
CA ALA A 336 10.05 10.23 -26.76
C ALA A 336 10.91 11.38 -27.32
N ALA A 337 10.34 12.57 -27.51
CA ALA A 337 11.05 13.75 -28.00
C ALA A 337 12.17 14.25 -27.08
N LYS A 338 12.13 13.94 -25.79
CA LYS A 338 13.21 14.27 -24.83
C LYS A 338 14.45 13.38 -25.02
N GLN A 339 14.29 12.21 -25.63
CA GLN A 339 15.35 11.22 -25.80
C GLN A 339 15.79 11.07 -27.25
N ALA A 340 14.95 11.45 -28.22
CA ALA A 340 15.23 11.33 -29.62
C ALA A 340 16.16 12.45 -30.11
N GLN A 341 17.22 12.07 -30.83
CA GLN A 341 18.19 12.99 -31.43
C GLN A 341 17.87 13.32 -32.89
N SER A 342 16.86 12.66 -33.48
CA SER A 342 16.41 12.89 -34.85
C SER A 342 14.91 12.60 -35.00
N PRO A 343 14.25 13.19 -36.06
CA PRO A 343 12.86 12.87 -36.38
C PRO A 343 12.61 11.39 -36.57
N LYS A 344 13.54 10.69 -37.24
CA LYS A 344 13.44 9.25 -37.47
C LYS A 344 13.42 8.44 -36.17
N GLN A 345 14.32 8.74 -35.26
CA GLN A 345 14.31 8.09 -33.91
C GLN A 345 13.03 8.36 -33.14
N LEU A 346 12.46 9.58 -33.25
CA LEU A 346 11.17 9.88 -32.63
C LEU A 346 10.06 9.00 -33.24
N TYR A 347 9.98 8.88 -34.55
CA TYR A 347 8.96 8.05 -35.23
C TYR A 347 9.09 6.57 -34.87
N GLU A 348 10.31 6.03 -34.90
CA GLU A 348 10.57 4.64 -34.53
C GLU A 348 10.18 4.36 -33.07
N ALA A 349 10.55 5.26 -32.14
CA ALA A 349 10.23 5.10 -30.73
C ALA A 349 8.72 5.13 -30.47
N VAL A 350 7.97 6.07 -31.09
CA VAL A 350 6.52 6.15 -30.88
C VAL A 350 5.73 5.09 -31.63
N ALA A 351 6.27 4.57 -32.76
CA ALA A 351 5.65 3.48 -33.51
C ALA A 351 5.56 2.19 -32.67
N LEU A 352 6.49 1.95 -31.74
CA LEU A 352 6.48 0.78 -30.87
C LEU A 352 5.25 0.74 -29.95
N GLU A 353 4.64 1.88 -29.68
CA GLU A 353 3.44 2.01 -28.83
C GLU A 353 2.13 1.67 -29.60
N ILE A 354 2.19 1.43 -30.91
CA ILE A 354 1.05 0.99 -31.71
C ILE A 354 0.98 -0.54 -31.64
N ALA A 355 -0.10 -1.07 -31.06
CA ALA A 355 -0.27 -2.51 -30.81
C ALA A 355 -0.30 -3.35 -32.11
N SER A 356 -0.94 -2.83 -33.16
CA SER A 356 -1.08 -3.53 -34.46
C SER A 356 0.17 -3.36 -35.32
N VAL A 357 0.77 -4.47 -35.77
CA VAL A 357 1.93 -4.47 -36.66
C VAL A 357 1.60 -3.80 -38.01
N ALA A 358 0.40 -4.05 -38.56
CA ALA A 358 -0.05 -3.44 -39.80
C ALA A 358 -0.19 -1.92 -39.70
N ASP A 359 -0.72 -1.42 -38.58
CA ASP A 359 -0.90 0.01 -38.31
C ASP A 359 0.43 0.71 -38.02
N ARG A 360 1.36 0.01 -37.34
CA ARG A 360 2.73 0.47 -37.12
C ARG A 360 3.44 0.72 -38.46
N THR A 361 3.34 -0.22 -39.40
CA THR A 361 3.91 -0.09 -40.73
C THR A 361 3.29 1.08 -41.52
N LYS A 362 1.96 1.27 -41.41
CA LYS A 362 1.28 2.42 -42.05
C LYS A 362 1.72 3.76 -41.42
N PHE A 363 1.90 3.82 -40.09
CA PHE A 363 2.36 5.02 -39.44
C PHE A 363 3.77 5.42 -39.87
N LEU A 364 4.70 4.46 -39.92
CA LEU A 364 6.08 4.69 -40.36
C LEU A 364 6.15 5.08 -41.83
N ALA A 365 5.42 4.39 -42.72
CA ALA A 365 5.36 4.72 -44.14
C ALA A 365 4.85 6.15 -44.40
N LYS A 366 3.88 6.64 -43.64
CA LYS A 366 3.34 8.01 -43.75
C LYS A 366 4.37 9.08 -43.38
N ARG A 367 5.38 8.74 -42.58
CA ARG A 367 6.41 9.64 -42.06
C ARG A 367 7.78 9.50 -42.72
N GLY A 368 7.90 8.59 -43.73
CA GLY A 368 9.13 8.40 -44.47
C GLY A 368 10.28 7.81 -43.66
N ALA A 369 9.95 7.02 -42.65
CA ALA A 369 10.92 6.34 -41.77
C ALA A 369 11.01 4.85 -42.14
#